data_fba4037bdbc1d8ddf149093e0e720c9b
#
_entry.id   fba4037bdbc1d8ddf149093e0e720c9b
#
_cell.length_a   1.000
_cell.length_b   1.000
_cell.length_c   1.000
_cell.angle_alpha   90.00
_cell.angle_beta   90.00
_cell.angle_gamma   90.00
#
_symmetry.space_group_name_H-M   'P 1'
#
loop_
_entity.id
_entity.type
_entity.pdbx_description
1 polymer ?
#
loop_
_entity_poly.entity_id
_entity_poly.type
_entity_poly.pdbx_seq_one_letter_code
_entity_poly.pdbx_strand_id
1 'polypeptide(L)' 'MRDLLKQGILGLLNYGDMSGYEIKTIFQQSLNYFWTAQTSQIYRELQSLEKDGWVTSTLVAQKGKPDKKVFSITEAGK' A
#
# COMPACT_ATOMS: atom_id res chain seq x y z
N MET A 1 -13.11 5.94 -8.96
CA MET A 1 -12.15 4.82 -9.04
C MET A 1 -10.93 5.03 -8.20
N ARG A 2 -10.31 6.20 -8.31
CA ARG A 2 -9.13 6.50 -7.50
C ARG A 2 -9.40 6.41 -6.01
N ASP A 3 -10.54 6.97 -5.59
CA ASP A 3 -10.88 7.00 -4.17
C ASP A 3 -11.08 5.59 -3.61
N LEU A 4 -11.62 4.70 -4.43
CA LEU A 4 -11.80 3.31 -4.04
C LEU A 4 -10.47 2.61 -3.83
N LEU A 5 -9.49 2.88 -4.69
CA LEU A 5 -8.17 2.30 -4.55
C LEU A 5 -7.50 2.80 -3.27
N LYS A 6 -7.59 4.11 -3.01
CA LYS A 6 -7.04 4.68 -1.78
C LYS A 6 -7.68 4.06 -0.55
N GLN A 7 -9.00 3.95 -0.55
CA GLN A 7 -9.72 3.36 0.57
C GLN A 7 -9.35 1.91 0.77
N GLY A 8 -9.17 1.17 -0.32
CA GLY A 8 -8.74 -0.22 -0.24
C GLY A 8 -7.37 -0.37 0.38
N ILE A 9 -6.43 0.48 -0.03
CA ILE A 9 -5.08 0.48 0.54
C ILE A 9 -5.12 0.82 2.03
N LEU A 10 -5.85 1.86 2.40
CA LEU A 10 -5.97 2.25 3.80
C LEU A 10 -6.63 1.15 4.63
N GLY A 11 -7.62 0.49 4.07
CA GLY A 11 -8.28 -0.63 4.74
C GLY A 11 -7.33 -1.78 5.01
N LEU A 12 -6.47 -2.10 4.05
CA LEU A 12 -5.46 -3.14 4.26
C LEU A 12 -4.46 -2.75 5.33
N LEU A 13 -3.99 -1.51 5.31
CA LEU A 13 -3.02 -1.03 6.29
C LEU A 13 -3.62 -0.94 7.70
N ASN A 14 -4.93 -0.85 7.79
CA ASN A 14 -5.61 -0.87 9.07
C ASN A 14 -5.45 -2.22 9.79
N TYR A 15 -5.25 -3.29 9.04
CA TYR A 15 -4.98 -4.61 9.60
C TYR A 15 -3.54 -4.77 10.09
N GLY A 16 -2.62 -4.02 9.51
CA GLY A 16 -1.22 -4.10 9.88
C GLY A 16 -0.35 -3.46 8.81
N ASP A 17 0.90 -3.23 9.16
CA ASP A 17 1.87 -2.64 8.26
C ASP A 17 2.16 -3.61 7.12
N MET A 18 2.32 -3.08 5.90
CA MET A 18 2.57 -3.90 4.72
C MET A 18 3.52 -3.19 3.78
N SER A 19 4.32 -3.99 3.07
CA SER A 19 5.13 -3.46 1.98
C SER A 19 4.24 -3.21 0.76
N GLY A 20 4.73 -2.38 -0.17
CA GLY A 20 4.03 -2.16 -1.42
C GLY A 20 3.82 -3.46 -2.19
N TYR A 21 4.80 -4.35 -2.14
CA TYR A 21 4.69 -5.64 -2.79
C TYR A 21 3.55 -6.49 -2.20
N GLU A 22 3.44 -6.49 -0.88
CA GLU A 22 2.38 -7.24 -0.20
C GLU A 22 1.01 -6.67 -0.56
N ILE A 23 0.88 -5.35 -0.57
CA ILE A 23 -0.37 -4.70 -0.96
C ILE A 23 -0.74 -5.08 -2.40
N LYS A 24 0.23 -4.99 -3.30
CA LYS A 24 0.03 -5.35 -4.70
C LYS A 24 -0.47 -6.79 -4.82
N THR A 25 0.18 -7.71 -4.11
CA THR A 25 -0.15 -9.12 -4.18
C THR A 25 -1.57 -9.38 -3.71
N ILE A 26 -1.97 -8.74 -2.60
CA ILE A 26 -3.31 -8.90 -2.06
C ILE A 26 -4.36 -8.39 -3.06
N PHE A 27 -4.12 -7.22 -3.66
CA PHE A 27 -5.05 -6.70 -4.64
C PHE A 27 -5.18 -7.61 -5.84
N GLN A 28 -4.07 -8.15 -6.33
CA GLN A 28 -4.11 -9.02 -7.49
C GLN A 28 -4.81 -10.35 -7.21
N GLN A 29 -4.66 -10.87 -6.01
CA GLN A 29 -5.28 -12.14 -5.65
C GLN A 29 -6.74 -11.99 -5.25
N SER A 30 -7.05 -10.96 -4.47
CA SER A 30 -8.38 -10.83 -3.86
C SER A 30 -9.37 -10.09 -4.74
N LEU A 31 -8.90 -9.16 -5.58
CA LEU A 31 -9.76 -8.28 -6.37
C LEU A 31 -9.57 -8.48 -7.85
N ASN A 32 -9.04 -9.62 -8.23
CA ASN A 32 -8.66 -9.90 -9.61
C ASN A 32 -9.84 -9.79 -10.57
N TYR A 33 -11.03 -10.13 -10.14
CA TYR A 33 -12.21 -10.10 -11.00
C TYR A 33 -12.80 -8.71 -11.17
N PHE A 34 -12.59 -7.85 -10.20
CA PHE A 34 -13.24 -6.54 -10.17
C PHE A 34 -12.26 -5.40 -10.36
N TRP A 35 -10.99 -5.69 -10.24
CA TRP A 35 -10.01 -4.63 -10.16
C TRP A 35 -8.75 -5.03 -10.90
N THR A 36 -8.42 -4.22 -11.89
CA THR A 36 -7.21 -4.45 -12.67
C THR A 36 -6.15 -3.39 -12.36
N ALA A 37 -6.09 -2.96 -11.10
CA ALA A 37 -5.11 -1.96 -10.70
C ALA A 37 -3.70 -2.47 -10.98
N GLN A 38 -2.96 -1.69 -11.74
CA GLN A 38 -1.59 -2.05 -12.07
C GLN A 38 -0.66 -1.68 -10.91
N THR A 39 0.48 -2.36 -10.88
CA THR A 39 1.48 -2.11 -9.85
C THR A 39 1.85 -0.64 -9.77
N SER A 40 2.03 0.01 -10.91
CA SER A 40 2.39 1.43 -10.94
C SER A 40 1.31 2.31 -10.30
N GLN A 41 0.05 1.97 -10.47
CA GLN A 41 -1.05 2.72 -9.86
C GLN A 41 -1.04 2.57 -8.35
N ILE A 42 -0.78 1.36 -7.87
CA ILE A 42 -0.74 1.10 -6.43
C ILE A 42 0.38 1.91 -5.78
N TYR A 43 1.57 1.88 -6.37
CA TYR A 43 2.70 2.63 -5.83
C TYR A 43 2.46 4.13 -5.91
N ARG A 44 1.82 4.60 -6.97
CA ARG A 44 1.49 6.02 -7.11
C ARG A 44 0.52 6.46 -6.01
N GLU A 45 -0.49 5.65 -5.73
CA GLU A 45 -1.44 5.98 -4.66
C GLU A 45 -0.77 5.95 -3.30
N LEU A 46 0.14 5.00 -3.06
CA LEU A 46 0.89 4.96 -1.82
C LEU A 46 1.72 6.22 -1.63
N GLN A 47 2.37 6.70 -2.69
CA GLN A 47 3.13 7.94 -2.63
C GLN A 47 2.23 9.13 -2.33
N SER A 48 1.05 9.16 -2.93
CA SER A 48 0.08 10.23 -2.70
C SER A 48 -0.40 10.22 -1.25
N LEU A 49 -0.70 9.05 -0.72
CA LEU A 49 -1.15 8.90 0.66
C LEU A 49 -0.06 9.32 1.64
N GLU A 50 1.19 8.99 1.32
CA GLU A 50 2.32 9.40 2.16
C GLU A 50 2.50 10.92 2.13
N LYS A 51 2.37 11.52 0.96
CA LYS A 51 2.48 12.96 0.81
C LYS A 51 1.40 13.68 1.60
N ASP A 52 0.20 13.12 1.63
CA ASP A 52 -0.93 13.70 2.34
C ASP A 52 -0.87 13.42 3.86
N GLY A 53 0.08 12.63 4.31
CA GLY A 53 0.24 12.33 5.72
C GLY A 53 -0.68 11.25 6.24
N TRP A 54 -1.32 10.49 5.36
CA TRP A 54 -2.24 9.41 5.75
C TRP A 54 -1.52 8.09 5.99
N VAL A 55 -0.33 7.93 5.40
CA VAL A 55 0.52 6.78 5.66
C VAL A 55 1.96 7.26 5.82
N THR A 56 2.76 6.45 6.49
CA THR A 56 4.20 6.65 6.58
C THR A 56 4.89 5.43 6.00
N SER A 57 6.17 5.57 5.69
CA SER A 57 6.94 4.44 5.18
C SER A 57 8.25 4.31 5.95
N THR A 58 8.73 3.08 6.06
CA THR A 58 9.97 2.75 6.72
C THR A 58 10.72 1.75 5.87
N LEU A 59 12.01 1.97 5.69
CA LEU A 59 12.85 0.99 5.02
C LEU A 59 13.27 -0.08 6.01
N VAL A 60 13.03 -1.33 5.65
CA VAL A 60 13.39 -2.47 6.47
C VAL A 60 14.47 -3.26 5.76
N ALA A 61 15.63 -3.38 6.39
CA ALA A 61 16.74 -4.13 5.83
C ALA A 61 16.41 -5.61 5.82
N GLN A 62 16.73 -6.26 4.71
CA GLN A 62 16.55 -7.71 4.57
C GLN A 62 17.89 -8.34 4.27
N LYS A 63 18.19 -9.40 4.99
CA LYS A 63 19.45 -10.09 4.80
C LYS A 63 19.49 -10.76 3.43
N GLY A 64 20.50 -10.41 2.64
CA GLY A 64 20.68 -11.00 1.32
C GLY A 64 19.70 -10.53 0.27
N LYS A 65 18.93 -9.47 0.56
CA LYS A 65 17.94 -8.92 -0.37
C LYS A 65 17.94 -7.41 -0.28
N PRO A 66 17.40 -6.73 -1.30
CA PRO A 66 17.21 -5.26 -1.20
C PRO A 66 16.30 -4.91 -0.03
N ASP A 67 16.49 -3.73 0.53
CA ASP A 67 15.61 -3.22 1.57
C ASP A 67 14.19 -3.13 1.04
N LYS A 68 13.22 -3.41 1.90
CA LYS A 68 11.83 -3.26 1.52
C LYS A 68 11.23 -2.06 2.22
N LYS A 69 10.32 -1.39 1.52
CA LYS A 69 9.61 -0.23 2.05
C LYS A 69 8.28 -0.67 2.61
N VAL A 70 8.11 -0.50 3.91
CA VAL A 70 6.90 -0.92 4.62
C VAL A 70 6.07 0.31 4.94
N PHE A 71 4.80 0.26 4.62
CA PHE A 71 3.86 1.37 4.83
C PHE A 71 3.01 1.12 6.07
N SER A 72 2.76 2.18 6.80
CA SER A 72 1.95 2.14 8.03
C SER A 72 0.90 3.23 7.95
N ILE A 73 -0.31 2.94 8.42
CA ILE A 73 -1.37 3.95 8.46
C ILE A 73 -1.13 4.88 9.64
N THR A 74 -1.42 6.17 9.44
CA THR A 74 -1.32 7.17 10.51
C THR A 74 -2.68 7.38 11.15
N GLU A 75 -2.72 8.17 12.22
CA GLU A 75 -4.00 8.52 12.83
C GLU A 75 -4.91 9.26 11.85
N ALA A 76 -4.31 10.10 11.01
CA ALA A 76 -5.08 10.84 10.00
C ALA A 76 -5.67 9.91 8.93
N GLY A 77 -5.01 8.78 8.66
CA GLY A 77 -5.47 7.83 7.65
C GLY A 77 -6.50 6.83 8.15
N LYS A 78 -6.67 6.74 9.46
CA LYS A 78 -7.63 5.79 10.04
C LYS A 78 -9.09 6.28 9.92
#